data_03e98397eaa19e860c46357d5e1e64f9
#
_entry.id   03e98397eaa19e860c46357d5e1e64f9
#
_cell.length_a   1.000
_cell.length_b   1.000
_cell.length_c   1.000
_cell.angle_alpha   90.00
_cell.angle_beta   90.00
_cell.angle_gamma   90.00
#
_symmetry.space_group_name_H-M   'P 1'
#
loop_
_entity.id
_entity.type
_entity.pdbx_description
1 polymer ?
#
loop_
_entity_poly.entity_id
_entity_poly.type
_entity_poly.pdbx_seq_one_letter_code
_entity_poly.pdbx_strand_id
1 'polypeptide(L)'
;MNKIYDKVQKCYKQVKKMTDFKPQIALVLGSGLGDYAEKIKIETVIDYHEIKGFPVSTVQGHKGRFVLGYVEDIPVMIMEGRVHYYEGYSMSDVVLPIRLMKMMGAEILFLTNASGGIHRGFEAGDFMMITDQIASFVPSPLMGPNIEEFGERFPDMSHIYDEELQEVIRKSADHLQIDLKEGTYIQLPGPNFESPAEIRMCKAIGADAVGMSTACEAIAANHMGMKICGISCIANPAAGISKKPLTHEEVQQSADRAAPKFQKLVTECICRMGKSLKK
;
A
#
# COMPACT_ATOMS: atom_id res chain seq x y z
N MET A 1 -27.54 4.07 -11.47
CA MET A 1 -26.64 4.09 -10.31
C MET A 1 -25.44 3.20 -10.62
N ASN A 2 -24.21 3.61 -10.31
CA ASN A 2 -23.01 2.84 -10.63
C ASN A 2 -22.83 1.70 -9.61
N LYS A 3 -22.77 0.45 -10.10
CA LYS A 3 -22.70 -0.76 -9.23
C LYS A 3 -21.48 -0.75 -8.28
N ILE A 4 -20.35 -0.16 -8.72
CA ILE A 4 -19.12 -0.07 -7.91
C ILE A 4 -19.36 0.93 -6.76
N TYR A 5 -19.89 2.11 -7.06
CA TYR A 5 -20.24 3.10 -6.06
C TYR A 5 -21.22 2.55 -5.02
N ASP A 6 -22.30 1.90 -5.49
CA ASP A 6 -23.29 1.29 -4.61
C ASP A 6 -22.67 0.23 -3.69
N LYS A 7 -21.71 -0.56 -4.19
CA LYS A 7 -21.00 -1.56 -3.39
C LYS A 7 -20.15 -0.90 -2.31
N VAL A 8 -19.36 0.11 -2.65
CA VAL A 8 -18.52 0.86 -1.69
C VAL A 8 -19.40 1.54 -0.63
N GLN A 9 -20.50 2.18 -1.04
CA GLN A 9 -21.47 2.81 -0.14
C GLN A 9 -22.12 1.81 0.83
N LYS A 10 -22.46 0.60 0.36
CA LYS A 10 -22.99 -0.46 1.22
C LYS A 10 -21.98 -0.90 2.28
N CYS A 11 -20.72 -1.08 1.89
CA CYS A 11 -19.64 -1.44 2.82
C CYS A 11 -19.43 -0.30 3.84
N TYR A 12 -19.35 0.95 3.38
CA TYR A 12 -19.21 2.12 4.24
C TYR A 12 -20.32 2.22 5.29
N LYS A 13 -21.59 2.08 4.88
CA LYS A 13 -22.73 2.11 5.81
C LYS A 13 -22.69 0.99 6.85
N GLN A 14 -22.12 -0.17 6.53
CA GLN A 14 -21.93 -1.24 7.50
C GLN A 14 -20.85 -0.88 8.51
N VAL A 15 -19.67 -0.43 8.02
CA VAL A 15 -18.58 0.00 8.90
C VAL A 15 -18.99 1.14 9.82
N LYS A 16 -19.75 2.13 9.31
CA LYS A 16 -20.29 3.25 10.13
C LYS A 16 -21.27 2.82 11.21
N LYS A 17 -21.87 1.63 11.13
CA LYS A 17 -22.69 1.07 12.23
C LYS A 17 -21.83 0.39 13.29
N MET A 18 -20.60 0.01 12.97
CA MET A 18 -19.68 -0.66 13.89
C MET A 18 -18.80 0.34 14.65
N THR A 19 -18.53 1.50 14.04
CA THR A 19 -17.66 2.52 14.65
C THR A 19 -17.92 3.92 14.10
N ASP A 20 -17.75 4.93 14.94
CA ASP A 20 -17.73 6.35 14.55
C ASP A 20 -16.32 6.92 14.41
N PHE A 21 -15.31 6.05 14.51
CA PHE A 21 -13.92 6.44 14.39
C PHE A 21 -13.64 7.15 13.06
N LYS A 22 -12.83 8.21 13.11
CA LYS A 22 -12.44 9.01 11.94
C LYS A 22 -10.92 9.00 11.81
N PRO A 23 -10.35 8.18 10.93
CA PRO A 23 -8.91 8.17 10.70
C PRO A 23 -8.46 9.42 9.94
N GLN A 24 -7.26 9.89 10.22
CA GLN A 24 -6.55 10.88 9.40
C GLN A 24 -5.67 10.19 8.35
N ILE A 25 -5.07 9.06 8.72
CA ILE A 25 -4.16 8.31 7.87
C ILE A 25 -4.69 6.90 7.65
N ALA A 26 -4.77 6.49 6.40
CA ALA A 26 -4.95 5.11 5.97
C ALA A 26 -3.57 4.48 5.79
N LEU A 27 -3.28 3.39 6.49
CA LEU A 27 -2.04 2.64 6.36
C LEU A 27 -2.32 1.26 5.79
N VAL A 28 -1.66 0.90 4.70
CA VAL A 28 -1.74 -0.46 4.12
C VAL A 28 -0.47 -1.22 4.48
N LEU A 29 -0.63 -2.31 5.25
CA LEU A 29 0.50 -3.15 5.64
C LEU A 29 0.85 -4.14 4.53
N GLY A 30 2.11 -4.13 4.11
CA GLY A 30 2.71 -5.14 3.26
C GLY A 30 3.14 -6.38 4.04
N SER A 31 3.58 -7.41 3.31
CA SER A 31 4.13 -8.64 3.90
C SER A 31 5.26 -8.32 4.88
N GLY A 32 5.30 -9.03 6.00
CA GLY A 32 6.28 -8.83 7.08
C GLY A 32 5.96 -7.70 8.06
N LEU A 33 4.90 -6.91 7.85
CA LEU A 33 4.50 -5.84 8.77
C LEU A 33 3.22 -6.12 9.56
N GLY A 34 2.64 -7.33 9.44
CA GLY A 34 1.35 -7.67 10.06
C GLY A 34 1.28 -7.38 11.56
N ASP A 35 2.35 -7.64 12.30
CA ASP A 35 2.39 -7.40 13.76
C ASP A 35 2.39 -5.91 14.15
N TYR A 36 2.57 -5.00 13.19
CA TYR A 36 2.54 -3.57 13.48
C TYR A 36 1.16 -3.11 13.98
N ALA A 37 0.09 -3.67 13.45
CA ALA A 37 -1.27 -3.33 13.86
C ALA A 37 -1.56 -3.70 15.34
N GLU A 38 -0.80 -4.63 15.92
CA GLU A 38 -0.95 -5.02 17.34
C GLU A 38 -0.18 -4.10 18.30
N LYS A 39 0.71 -3.25 17.77
CA LYS A 39 1.56 -2.35 18.56
C LYS A 39 0.99 -0.94 18.74
N ILE A 40 -0.12 -0.64 18.09
CA ILE A 40 -0.80 0.63 18.22
C ILE A 40 -1.81 0.61 19.37
N LYS A 41 -2.30 1.77 19.80
CA LYS A 41 -3.44 1.84 20.71
C LYS A 41 -4.72 1.55 19.93
N ILE A 42 -5.17 0.29 19.99
CA ILE A 42 -6.35 -0.19 19.25
C ILE A 42 -7.63 0.37 19.87
N GLU A 43 -8.52 0.90 19.04
CA GLU A 43 -9.87 1.34 19.38
C GLU A 43 -10.93 0.33 18.91
N THR A 44 -10.82 -0.10 17.65
CA THR A 44 -11.79 -1.02 17.02
C THR A 44 -11.07 -1.92 16.03
N VAL A 45 -11.48 -3.17 15.95
CA VAL A 45 -11.07 -4.12 14.91
C VAL A 45 -12.31 -4.54 14.15
N ILE A 46 -12.26 -4.56 12.83
CA ILE A 46 -13.35 -4.97 11.94
C ILE A 46 -12.82 -6.03 10.97
N ASP A 47 -13.29 -7.26 11.11
CA ASP A 47 -12.97 -8.36 10.20
C ASP A 47 -13.66 -8.14 8.85
N TYR A 48 -12.98 -8.44 7.73
CA TYR A 48 -13.58 -8.28 6.40
C TYR A 48 -14.81 -9.15 6.19
N HIS A 49 -14.89 -10.32 6.86
CA HIS A 49 -16.06 -11.19 6.83
C HIS A 49 -17.31 -10.56 7.48
N GLU A 50 -17.15 -9.59 8.36
CA GLU A 50 -18.26 -8.86 8.97
C GLU A 50 -18.87 -7.82 8.03
N ILE A 51 -18.17 -7.47 6.94
CA ILE A 51 -18.63 -6.50 5.95
C ILE A 51 -19.19 -7.25 4.74
N LYS A 52 -20.51 -7.39 4.66
CA LYS A 52 -21.17 -8.15 3.58
C LYS A 52 -20.79 -7.61 2.19
N GLY A 53 -20.18 -8.47 1.39
CA GLY A 53 -19.77 -8.17 0.01
C GLY A 53 -18.38 -7.52 -0.11
N PHE A 54 -17.64 -7.42 1.01
CA PHE A 54 -16.25 -6.97 1.01
C PHE A 54 -15.32 -8.09 0.52
N PRO A 55 -14.24 -7.78 -0.21
CA PRO A 55 -13.27 -8.79 -0.62
C PRO A 55 -12.44 -9.25 0.59
N VAL A 56 -12.13 -10.54 0.63
CA VAL A 56 -11.34 -11.16 1.72
C VAL A 56 -10.04 -11.67 1.13
N SER A 57 -8.91 -11.31 1.76
CA SER A 57 -7.61 -11.82 1.32
C SER A 57 -7.49 -13.32 1.56
N THR A 58 -6.95 -14.03 0.58
CA THR A 58 -6.68 -15.47 0.61
C THR A 58 -5.20 -15.77 0.82
N VAL A 59 -4.37 -14.74 0.94
CA VAL A 59 -2.92 -14.85 1.08
C VAL A 59 -2.57 -15.28 2.51
N GLN A 60 -1.73 -16.30 2.63
CA GLN A 60 -1.25 -16.76 3.92
C GLN A 60 -0.53 -15.65 4.69
N GLY A 61 -0.86 -15.48 5.98
CA GLY A 61 -0.32 -14.43 6.84
C GLY A 61 -1.08 -13.09 6.77
N HIS A 62 -2.07 -12.95 5.87
CA HIS A 62 -2.97 -11.81 5.84
C HIS A 62 -4.18 -12.05 6.75
N LYS A 63 -4.33 -11.26 7.80
CA LYS A 63 -5.43 -11.45 8.77
C LYS A 63 -6.79 -11.04 8.22
N GLY A 64 -6.86 -10.21 7.18
CA GLY A 64 -8.11 -9.83 6.52
C GLY A 64 -9.00 -8.96 7.40
N ARG A 65 -8.45 -7.90 8.00
CA ARG A 65 -9.17 -7.01 8.91
C ARG A 65 -8.72 -5.56 8.81
N PHE A 66 -9.56 -4.65 9.23
CA PHE A 66 -9.18 -3.28 9.55
C PHE A 66 -8.92 -3.14 11.04
N VAL A 67 -7.83 -2.46 11.38
CA VAL A 67 -7.53 -2.06 12.75
C VAL A 67 -7.57 -0.54 12.81
N LEU A 68 -8.49 0.00 13.59
CA LEU A 68 -8.66 1.43 13.81
C LEU A 68 -8.12 1.78 15.20
N GLY A 69 -7.34 2.82 15.29
CA GLY A 69 -6.71 3.20 16.55
C GLY A 69 -5.74 4.35 16.39
N TYR A 70 -4.78 4.44 17.29
CA TYR A 70 -3.87 5.58 17.36
C TYR A 70 -2.42 5.10 17.32
N VAL A 71 -1.63 5.74 16.44
CA VAL A 71 -0.17 5.71 16.51
C VAL A 71 0.22 6.99 17.26
N GLU A 72 0.69 6.85 18.50
CA GLU A 72 0.77 7.95 19.46
C GLU A 72 -0.59 8.66 19.61
N ASP A 73 -0.75 9.87 19.13
CA ASP A 73 -1.99 10.66 19.13
C ASP A 73 -2.64 10.79 17.74
N ILE A 74 -2.11 10.12 16.74
CA ILE A 74 -2.58 10.23 15.36
C ILE A 74 -3.58 9.11 15.04
N PRO A 75 -4.84 9.44 14.69
CA PRO A 75 -5.85 8.43 14.39
C PRO A 75 -5.58 7.79 13.03
N VAL A 76 -5.45 6.48 13.02
CA VAL A 76 -5.13 5.67 11.83
C VAL A 76 -6.17 4.57 11.58
N MET A 77 -6.36 4.23 10.32
CA MET A 77 -7.07 3.02 9.91
C MET A 77 -6.08 2.14 9.15
N ILE A 78 -5.77 0.99 9.71
CA ILE A 78 -4.78 0.06 9.17
C ILE A 78 -5.49 -1.05 8.43
N MET A 79 -5.09 -1.27 7.18
CA MET A 79 -5.46 -2.43 6.39
C MET A 79 -4.46 -3.56 6.67
N GLU A 80 -4.85 -4.53 7.48
CA GLU A 80 -4.06 -5.71 7.82
C GLU A 80 -4.56 -6.92 7.04
N GLY A 81 -4.06 -7.05 5.83
CA GLY A 81 -4.46 -8.09 4.87
C GLY A 81 -4.95 -7.48 3.56
N ARG A 82 -3.98 -7.06 2.74
CA ARG A 82 -4.21 -6.54 1.39
C ARG A 82 -4.83 -7.60 0.49
N VAL A 83 -5.77 -7.17 -0.33
CA VAL A 83 -6.36 -7.98 -1.42
C VAL A 83 -5.57 -7.73 -2.70
N HIS A 84 -5.24 -8.79 -3.45
CA HIS A 84 -4.44 -8.68 -4.66
C HIS A 84 -5.22 -9.08 -5.91
N TYR A 85 -4.80 -8.54 -7.05
CA TYR A 85 -5.42 -8.85 -8.33
C TYR A 85 -5.28 -10.34 -8.70
N TYR A 86 -4.14 -10.97 -8.39
CA TYR A 86 -3.93 -12.40 -8.65
C TYR A 86 -4.81 -13.34 -7.83
N GLU A 87 -5.51 -12.85 -6.81
CA GLU A 87 -6.50 -13.64 -6.06
C GLU A 87 -7.81 -13.85 -6.86
N GLY A 88 -7.90 -13.28 -8.09
CA GLY A 88 -9.04 -13.41 -8.97
C GLY A 88 -10.14 -12.37 -8.79
N TYR A 89 -9.90 -11.37 -7.94
CA TYR A 89 -10.82 -10.25 -7.77
C TYR A 89 -10.78 -9.28 -8.95
N SER A 90 -11.92 -8.64 -9.25
CA SER A 90 -11.93 -7.49 -10.16
C SER A 90 -11.06 -6.36 -9.60
N MET A 91 -10.47 -5.54 -10.48
CA MET A 91 -9.65 -4.41 -10.03
C MET A 91 -10.46 -3.43 -9.15
N SER A 92 -11.76 -3.28 -9.40
CA SER A 92 -12.64 -2.48 -8.55
C SER A 92 -12.82 -3.05 -7.14
N ASP A 93 -12.71 -4.36 -6.97
CA ASP A 93 -12.74 -5.01 -5.66
C ASP A 93 -11.38 -4.93 -4.96
N VAL A 94 -10.28 -5.05 -5.70
CA VAL A 94 -8.92 -4.90 -5.17
C VAL A 94 -8.75 -3.53 -4.50
N VAL A 95 -9.27 -2.44 -5.11
CA VAL A 95 -9.15 -1.08 -4.58
C VAL A 95 -10.33 -0.64 -3.70
N LEU A 96 -11.34 -1.49 -3.52
CA LEU A 96 -12.49 -1.17 -2.67
C LEU A 96 -12.07 -0.80 -1.24
N PRO A 97 -11.11 -1.50 -0.59
CA PRO A 97 -10.62 -1.12 0.72
C PRO A 97 -10.13 0.32 0.80
N ILE A 98 -9.37 0.77 -0.21
CA ILE A 98 -8.81 2.13 -0.26
C ILE A 98 -9.94 3.17 -0.35
N ARG A 99 -10.93 2.91 -1.21
CA ARG A 99 -12.12 3.78 -1.33
C ARG A 99 -12.90 3.86 -0.03
N LEU A 100 -13.03 2.74 0.68
CA LEU A 100 -13.68 2.69 1.99
C LEU A 100 -12.90 3.52 3.03
N MET A 101 -11.57 3.39 3.09
CA MET A 101 -10.72 4.14 4.03
C MET A 101 -10.82 5.65 3.79
N LYS A 102 -10.89 6.09 2.52
CA LYS A 102 -11.17 7.51 2.18
C LYS A 102 -12.54 7.96 2.69
N MET A 103 -13.57 7.15 2.46
CA MET A 103 -14.92 7.48 2.93
C MET A 103 -15.04 7.51 4.45
N MET A 104 -14.20 6.77 5.17
CA MET A 104 -14.10 6.84 6.63
C MET A 104 -13.42 8.13 7.12
N GLY A 105 -12.79 8.90 6.23
CA GLY A 105 -12.23 10.22 6.53
C GLY A 105 -10.71 10.32 6.36
N ALA A 106 -10.02 9.25 5.93
CA ALA A 106 -8.58 9.32 5.73
C ALA A 106 -8.22 10.32 4.62
N GLU A 107 -7.27 11.19 4.90
CA GLU A 107 -6.75 12.20 3.97
C GLU A 107 -5.43 11.76 3.34
N ILE A 108 -4.64 10.99 4.07
CA ILE A 108 -3.36 10.43 3.61
C ILE A 108 -3.51 8.92 3.43
N LEU A 109 -2.99 8.39 2.31
CA LEU A 109 -2.75 6.96 2.10
C LEU A 109 -1.25 6.67 2.21
N PHE A 110 -0.86 5.91 3.22
CA PHE A 110 0.49 5.42 3.37
C PHE A 110 0.56 3.95 2.96
N LEU A 111 1.22 3.69 1.86
CA LEU A 111 1.36 2.35 1.28
C LEU A 111 2.67 1.71 1.72
N THR A 112 2.61 0.47 2.16
CA THR A 112 3.80 -0.35 2.36
C THR A 112 3.69 -1.67 1.62
N ASN A 113 4.81 -2.22 1.17
CA ASN A 113 4.86 -3.51 0.51
C ASN A 113 6.23 -4.18 0.70
N ALA A 114 6.30 -5.47 0.38
CA ALA A 114 7.54 -6.17 0.07
C ALA A 114 7.70 -6.25 -1.45
N SER A 115 8.91 -6.04 -1.96
CA SER A 115 9.19 -6.00 -3.40
C SER A 115 10.52 -6.65 -3.75
N GLY A 116 10.68 -7.06 -5.01
CA GLY A 116 11.93 -7.47 -5.60
C GLY A 116 12.74 -6.26 -6.07
N GLY A 117 14.01 -6.14 -5.66
CA GLY A 117 14.91 -5.07 -6.08
C GLY A 117 15.42 -5.31 -7.51
N ILE A 118 15.17 -4.37 -8.43
CA ILE A 118 15.66 -4.37 -9.81
C ILE A 118 16.95 -3.53 -9.90
N HIS A 119 17.03 -2.44 -9.12
CA HIS A 119 18.21 -1.59 -9.09
C HIS A 119 19.40 -2.34 -8.50
N ARG A 120 20.58 -2.28 -9.14
CA ARG A 120 21.78 -3.04 -8.74
C ARG A 120 22.35 -2.66 -7.37
N GLY A 121 22.03 -1.48 -6.88
CA GLY A 121 22.46 -1.00 -5.56
C GLY A 121 21.49 -1.34 -4.43
N PHE A 122 20.42 -2.11 -4.70
CA PHE A 122 19.47 -2.51 -3.68
C PHE A 122 19.79 -3.89 -3.14
N GLU A 123 19.75 -4.00 -1.82
CA GLU A 123 19.96 -5.25 -1.08
C GLU A 123 18.71 -5.66 -0.30
N ALA A 124 18.61 -6.94 0.03
CA ALA A 124 17.52 -7.44 0.86
C ALA A 124 17.57 -6.79 2.26
N GLY A 125 16.49 -6.16 2.66
CA GLY A 125 16.38 -5.38 3.90
C GLY A 125 16.46 -3.87 3.70
N ASP A 126 16.77 -3.38 2.50
CA ASP A 126 16.70 -1.96 2.17
C ASP A 126 15.25 -1.46 2.16
N PHE A 127 15.07 -0.17 2.46
CA PHE A 127 13.80 0.53 2.30
C PHE A 127 13.92 1.52 1.15
N MET A 128 13.00 1.38 0.19
CA MET A 128 12.89 2.28 -0.96
C MET A 128 11.63 3.13 -0.82
N MET A 129 11.78 4.43 -0.68
CA MET A 129 10.66 5.36 -0.86
C MET A 129 10.22 5.33 -2.32
N ILE A 130 8.92 5.15 -2.53
CA ILE A 130 8.33 5.14 -3.87
C ILE A 130 8.12 6.59 -4.29
N THR A 131 8.83 7.01 -5.33
CA THR A 131 8.74 8.37 -5.90
C THR A 131 7.84 8.42 -7.14
N ASP A 132 7.72 7.28 -7.84
CA ASP A 132 6.89 7.12 -9.03
C ASP A 132 6.49 5.66 -9.23
N GLN A 133 5.59 5.40 -10.18
CA GLN A 133 5.10 4.04 -10.45
C GLN A 133 4.86 3.75 -11.93
N ILE A 134 4.91 2.45 -12.26
CA ILE A 134 4.49 1.90 -13.54
C ILE A 134 3.36 0.89 -13.28
N ALA A 135 2.15 1.17 -13.76
CA ALA A 135 0.97 0.32 -13.57
C ALA A 135 0.38 -0.20 -14.91
N SER A 136 1.12 -0.07 -16.01
CA SER A 136 0.62 -0.37 -17.36
C SER A 136 0.36 -1.85 -17.63
N PHE A 137 0.82 -2.74 -16.76
CA PHE A 137 0.68 -4.21 -16.92
C PHE A 137 -0.50 -4.80 -16.15
N VAL A 138 -1.27 -3.97 -15.44
CA VAL A 138 -2.50 -4.36 -14.74
C VAL A 138 -3.64 -3.46 -15.20
N PRO A 139 -4.91 -3.94 -15.15
CA PRO A 139 -6.05 -3.09 -15.47
C PRO A 139 -6.12 -1.86 -14.56
N SER A 140 -6.36 -0.67 -15.16
CA SER A 140 -6.60 0.52 -14.33
C SER A 140 -7.89 0.37 -13.51
N PRO A 141 -7.90 0.75 -12.22
CA PRO A 141 -9.10 0.75 -11.40
C PRO A 141 -10.14 1.79 -11.82
N LEU A 142 -9.81 2.66 -12.79
CA LEU A 142 -10.66 3.72 -13.32
C LEU A 142 -11.32 3.34 -14.66
N MET A 143 -11.10 2.11 -15.15
CA MET A 143 -11.73 1.65 -16.39
C MET A 143 -13.25 1.55 -16.26
N GLY A 144 -13.94 1.95 -17.33
CA GLY A 144 -15.41 1.98 -17.40
C GLY A 144 -15.99 3.40 -17.26
N PRO A 145 -17.31 3.54 -17.02
CA PRO A 145 -17.93 4.84 -16.76
C PRO A 145 -17.36 5.52 -15.52
N ASN A 146 -17.12 6.83 -15.59
CA ASN A 146 -16.64 7.57 -14.42
C ASN A 146 -17.62 7.48 -13.25
N ILE A 147 -17.08 7.57 -12.04
CA ILE A 147 -17.83 7.68 -10.80
C ILE A 147 -17.49 9.06 -10.24
N GLU A 148 -18.32 10.04 -10.60
CA GLU A 148 -18.08 11.46 -10.29
C GLU A 148 -17.97 11.73 -8.79
N GLU A 149 -18.66 10.93 -7.98
CA GLU A 149 -18.60 10.99 -6.52
C GLU A 149 -17.21 10.59 -5.96
N PHE A 150 -16.38 9.93 -6.75
CA PHE A 150 -15.01 9.57 -6.36
C PHE A 150 -13.97 10.53 -6.92
N GLY A 151 -14.27 11.19 -8.06
CA GLY A 151 -13.34 12.13 -8.66
C GLY A 151 -13.58 12.35 -10.16
N GLU A 152 -12.70 13.12 -10.75
CA GLU A 152 -12.75 13.46 -12.16
C GLU A 152 -12.39 12.27 -13.08
N ARG A 153 -12.84 12.34 -14.34
CA ARG A 153 -12.63 11.26 -15.34
C ARG A 153 -11.16 11.01 -15.66
N PHE A 154 -10.35 12.06 -15.69
CA PHE A 154 -8.96 12.04 -16.11
C PHE A 154 -8.07 12.70 -15.04
N PRO A 155 -7.85 12.03 -13.88
CA PRO A 155 -7.01 12.59 -12.83
C PRO A 155 -5.55 12.67 -13.28
N ASP A 156 -4.90 13.76 -12.92
CA ASP A 156 -3.47 13.93 -13.15
C ASP A 156 -2.66 12.98 -12.23
N MET A 157 -1.66 12.32 -12.82
CA MET A 157 -0.78 11.39 -12.11
C MET A 157 0.67 11.88 -12.06
N SER A 158 0.95 13.13 -12.47
CA SER A 158 2.31 13.67 -12.55
C SER A 158 3.02 13.70 -11.18
N HIS A 159 2.25 13.86 -10.11
CA HIS A 159 2.73 13.87 -8.72
C HIS A 159 1.87 12.95 -7.86
N ILE A 160 1.67 11.70 -8.33
CA ILE A 160 0.83 10.71 -7.63
C ILE A 160 1.34 10.42 -6.21
N TYR A 161 2.66 10.45 -6.00
CA TYR A 161 3.26 10.43 -4.67
C TYR A 161 3.58 11.87 -4.25
N ASP A 162 2.96 12.32 -3.16
CA ASP A 162 2.98 13.69 -2.67
C ASP A 162 4.41 14.11 -2.22
N GLU A 163 4.92 15.20 -2.77
CA GLU A 163 6.29 15.67 -2.52
C GLU A 163 6.51 16.09 -1.06
N GLU A 164 5.50 16.66 -0.39
CA GLU A 164 5.59 17.04 1.02
C GLU A 164 5.71 15.77 1.90
N LEU A 165 4.95 14.72 1.56
CA LEU A 165 5.03 13.44 2.26
C LEU A 165 6.34 12.70 1.98
N GLN A 166 6.89 12.80 0.77
CA GLN A 166 8.23 12.28 0.46
C GLN A 166 9.30 12.96 1.34
N GLU A 167 9.21 14.28 1.49
CA GLU A 167 10.13 15.02 2.36
C GLU A 167 9.99 14.63 3.84
N VAL A 168 8.77 14.34 4.30
CA VAL A 168 8.53 13.78 5.64
C VAL A 168 9.21 12.43 5.80
N ILE A 169 9.14 11.54 4.79
CA ILE A 169 9.79 10.22 4.83
C ILE A 169 11.32 10.39 4.88
N ARG A 170 11.92 11.26 4.05
CA ARG A 170 13.38 11.53 4.07
C ARG A 170 13.82 11.98 5.46
N LYS A 171 13.16 12.99 6.03
CA LYS A 171 13.47 13.50 7.38
C LYS A 171 13.29 12.44 8.47
N SER A 172 12.33 11.54 8.31
CA SER A 172 12.13 10.43 9.25
C SER A 172 13.26 9.41 9.17
N ALA A 173 13.68 9.07 7.95
CA ALA A 173 14.79 8.16 7.72
C ALA A 173 16.11 8.74 8.25
N ASP A 174 16.39 10.02 7.97
CA ASP A 174 17.58 10.73 8.47
C ASP A 174 17.62 10.75 10.00
N HIS A 175 16.49 11.06 10.64
CA HIS A 175 16.38 11.07 12.10
C HIS A 175 16.68 9.69 12.71
N LEU A 176 16.27 8.62 12.05
CA LEU A 176 16.50 7.25 12.49
C LEU A 176 17.82 6.66 11.97
N GLN A 177 18.61 7.44 11.23
CA GLN A 177 19.87 6.99 10.59
C GLN A 177 19.63 5.77 9.68
N ILE A 178 18.55 5.79 8.91
CA ILE A 178 18.19 4.77 7.93
C ILE A 178 18.68 5.22 6.56
N ASP A 179 19.49 4.39 5.89
CA ASP A 179 19.86 4.58 4.49
C ASP A 179 18.64 4.29 3.62
N LEU A 180 17.92 5.36 3.28
CA LEU A 180 16.69 5.31 2.49
C LEU A 180 17.06 5.35 1.00
N LYS A 181 16.58 4.37 0.25
CA LYS A 181 16.62 4.38 -1.21
C LYS A 181 15.40 5.10 -1.77
N GLU A 182 15.46 5.54 -3.01
CA GLU A 182 14.34 6.14 -3.74
C GLU A 182 14.23 5.51 -5.12
N GLY A 183 13.02 5.38 -5.64
CA GLY A 183 12.86 4.80 -6.96
C GLY A 183 11.42 4.58 -7.41
N THR A 184 11.32 4.11 -8.64
CA THR A 184 10.07 3.79 -9.34
C THR A 184 9.65 2.35 -9.07
N TYR A 185 8.42 2.18 -8.58
CA TYR A 185 7.81 0.87 -8.35
C TYR A 185 6.99 0.42 -9.56
N ILE A 186 7.18 -0.82 -10.04
CA ILE A 186 6.34 -1.42 -11.08
C ILE A 186 5.40 -2.47 -10.48
N GLN A 187 4.11 -2.38 -10.83
CA GLN A 187 3.13 -3.42 -10.51
C GLN A 187 2.93 -4.38 -11.67
N LEU A 188 3.17 -5.67 -11.43
CA LEU A 188 2.83 -6.77 -12.32
C LEU A 188 1.66 -7.59 -11.75
N PRO A 189 0.93 -8.37 -12.60
CA PRO A 189 -0.27 -9.06 -12.14
C PRO A 189 0.01 -10.21 -11.15
N GLY A 190 1.15 -10.89 -11.22
CA GLY A 190 1.39 -12.14 -10.49
C GLY A 190 0.46 -13.28 -10.97
N PRO A 191 0.32 -14.40 -10.20
CA PRO A 191 0.99 -14.72 -8.93
C PRO A 191 2.41 -15.26 -9.06
N ASN A 192 2.88 -15.59 -10.27
CA ASN A 192 4.23 -16.06 -10.49
C ASN A 192 5.24 -14.92 -10.32
N PHE A 193 6.42 -15.24 -9.80
CA PHE A 193 7.57 -14.33 -9.90
C PHE A 193 7.97 -14.15 -11.37
N GLU A 194 8.61 -13.04 -11.65
CA GLU A 194 9.04 -12.65 -12.98
C GLU A 194 10.15 -13.56 -13.50
N SER A 195 10.20 -13.74 -14.81
CA SER A 195 11.37 -14.31 -15.47
C SER A 195 12.53 -13.30 -15.53
N PRO A 196 13.78 -13.74 -15.67
CA PRO A 196 14.90 -12.82 -15.88
C PRO A 196 14.74 -11.88 -17.09
N ALA A 197 13.98 -12.29 -18.12
CA ALA A 197 13.70 -11.45 -19.29
C ALA A 197 12.71 -10.33 -18.95
N GLU A 198 11.68 -10.62 -18.18
CA GLU A 198 10.70 -9.63 -17.67
C GLU A 198 11.38 -8.62 -16.75
N ILE A 199 12.32 -9.05 -15.89
CA ILE A 199 13.09 -8.12 -15.04
C ILE A 199 13.99 -7.21 -15.89
N ARG A 200 14.62 -7.73 -16.96
CA ARG A 200 15.37 -6.86 -17.88
C ARG A 200 14.47 -5.85 -18.59
N MET A 201 13.26 -6.25 -18.97
CA MET A 201 12.24 -5.36 -19.53
C MET A 201 11.84 -4.28 -18.51
N CYS A 202 11.47 -4.66 -17.30
CA CYS A 202 11.10 -3.72 -16.23
C CYS A 202 12.21 -2.69 -15.99
N LYS A 203 13.46 -3.14 -15.94
CA LYS A 203 14.61 -2.25 -15.80
C LYS A 203 14.76 -1.30 -16.99
N ALA A 204 14.57 -1.79 -18.22
CA ALA A 204 14.71 -0.99 -19.43
C ALA A 204 13.67 0.14 -19.53
N ILE A 205 12.51 -0.04 -18.93
CA ILE A 205 11.44 0.97 -18.86
C ILE A 205 11.49 1.85 -17.59
N GLY A 206 12.53 1.71 -16.76
CA GLY A 206 12.81 2.61 -15.65
C GLY A 206 12.35 2.16 -14.27
N ALA A 207 11.97 0.88 -14.08
CA ALA A 207 11.60 0.37 -12.76
C ALA A 207 12.83 0.04 -11.89
N ASP A 208 12.78 0.38 -10.62
CA ASP A 208 13.78 0.10 -9.58
C ASP A 208 13.37 -1.04 -8.64
N ALA A 209 12.07 -1.25 -8.46
CA ALA A 209 11.53 -2.35 -7.68
C ALA A 209 10.24 -2.89 -8.33
N VAL A 210 9.96 -4.18 -8.11
CA VAL A 210 8.81 -4.90 -8.69
C VAL A 210 7.98 -5.59 -7.61
N GLY A 211 6.66 -5.56 -7.78
CA GLY A 211 5.73 -6.33 -6.96
C GLY A 211 4.35 -6.44 -7.60
N MET A 212 3.38 -6.94 -6.83
CA MET A 212 2.06 -7.35 -7.35
C MET A 212 0.89 -6.56 -6.73
N SER A 213 1.18 -5.36 -6.22
CA SER A 213 0.20 -4.53 -5.48
C SER A 213 0.52 -3.04 -5.62
N THR A 214 -0.10 -2.19 -4.80
CA THR A 214 0.35 -0.80 -4.49
C THR A 214 -0.03 0.22 -5.56
N ALA A 215 0.40 0.07 -6.82
CA ALA A 215 0.18 1.09 -7.84
C ALA A 215 -1.32 1.28 -8.17
N CYS A 216 -2.09 0.21 -8.25
CA CYS A 216 -3.54 0.31 -8.44
C CYS A 216 -4.25 0.99 -7.25
N GLU A 217 -3.76 0.76 -6.03
CA GLU A 217 -4.27 1.40 -4.82
C GLU A 217 -3.98 2.90 -4.83
N ALA A 218 -2.76 3.29 -5.22
CA ALA A 218 -2.38 4.69 -5.37
C ALA A 218 -3.24 5.39 -6.44
N ILE A 219 -3.50 4.77 -7.60
CA ILE A 219 -4.39 5.32 -8.62
C ILE A 219 -5.80 5.57 -8.07
N ALA A 220 -6.36 4.61 -7.32
CA ALA A 220 -7.70 4.77 -6.75
C ALA A 220 -7.77 5.85 -5.67
N ALA A 221 -6.71 5.99 -4.86
CA ALA A 221 -6.59 7.02 -3.84
C ALA A 221 -6.42 8.41 -4.44
N ASN A 222 -5.58 8.56 -5.47
CA ASN A 222 -5.38 9.82 -6.19
C ASN A 222 -6.69 10.30 -6.83
N HIS A 223 -7.44 9.38 -7.46
CA HIS A 223 -8.76 9.66 -8.00
C HIS A 223 -9.73 10.22 -6.95
N MET A 224 -9.58 9.85 -5.69
CA MET A 224 -10.41 10.34 -4.57
C MET A 224 -9.78 11.52 -3.81
N GLY A 225 -8.71 12.11 -4.33
CA GLY A 225 -8.05 13.28 -3.75
C GLY A 225 -7.35 13.01 -2.42
N MET A 226 -6.79 11.82 -2.22
CA MET A 226 -5.90 11.54 -1.09
C MET A 226 -4.48 11.97 -1.42
N LYS A 227 -3.74 12.48 -0.43
CA LYS A 227 -2.28 12.56 -0.49
C LYS A 227 -1.69 11.15 -0.31
N ILE A 228 -0.70 10.78 -1.12
CA ILE A 228 -0.19 9.41 -1.15
C ILE A 228 1.31 9.41 -0.91
N CYS A 229 1.77 8.46 -0.12
CA CYS A 229 3.18 8.12 -0.01
C CYS A 229 3.34 6.60 0.12
N GLY A 230 4.55 6.10 -0.13
CA GLY A 230 4.80 4.68 -0.05
C GLY A 230 6.25 4.33 0.23
N ILE A 231 6.47 3.21 0.93
CA ILE A 231 7.79 2.64 1.15
C ILE A 231 7.73 1.15 0.84
N SER A 232 8.62 0.71 -0.05
CA SER A 232 8.87 -0.70 -0.33
C SER A 232 9.97 -1.23 0.60
N CYS A 233 9.75 -2.38 1.22
CA CYS A 233 10.82 -3.18 1.78
C CYS A 233 11.37 -4.08 0.66
N ILE A 234 12.63 -3.92 0.29
CA ILE A 234 13.30 -4.79 -0.68
C ILE A 234 13.53 -6.14 0.00
N ALA A 235 12.73 -7.14 -0.35
CA ALA A 235 12.78 -8.44 0.30
C ALA A 235 13.85 -9.36 -0.31
N ASN A 236 14.12 -9.17 -1.60
CA ASN A 236 15.09 -9.96 -2.36
C ASN A 236 15.54 -9.19 -3.61
N PRO A 237 16.69 -9.49 -4.18
CA PRO A 237 17.01 -9.11 -5.56
C PRO A 237 16.06 -9.82 -6.52
N ALA A 238 15.55 -9.09 -7.53
CA ALA A 238 14.59 -9.64 -8.49
C ALA A 238 15.20 -10.79 -9.33
N ALA A 239 14.34 -11.53 -10.03
CA ALA A 239 14.74 -12.71 -10.82
C ALA A 239 15.87 -12.41 -11.83
N GLY A 240 16.89 -13.26 -11.88
CA GLY A 240 18.06 -13.10 -12.73
C GLY A 240 19.10 -12.09 -12.25
N ILE A 241 18.82 -11.33 -11.21
CA ILE A 241 19.80 -10.54 -10.44
C ILE A 241 20.39 -11.43 -9.35
N SER A 242 19.54 -12.13 -8.59
CA SER A 242 19.95 -13.24 -7.73
C SER A 242 20.25 -14.50 -8.55
N LYS A 243 21.27 -15.26 -8.12
CA LYS A 243 21.54 -16.60 -8.67
C LYS A 243 20.69 -17.70 -8.01
N LYS A 244 20.00 -17.40 -6.92
CA LYS A 244 19.12 -18.33 -6.18
C LYS A 244 17.70 -18.27 -6.72
N PRO A 245 16.96 -19.39 -6.73
CA PRO A 245 15.52 -19.36 -6.97
C PRO A 245 14.81 -18.45 -5.95
N LEU A 246 13.74 -17.78 -6.38
CA LEU A 246 12.90 -16.96 -5.50
C LEU A 246 11.82 -17.83 -4.89
N THR A 247 11.61 -17.71 -3.58
CA THR A 247 10.52 -18.38 -2.86
C THR A 247 9.77 -17.37 -2.01
N HIS A 248 8.47 -17.60 -1.80
CA HIS A 248 7.67 -16.75 -0.93
C HIS A 248 8.18 -16.78 0.52
N GLU A 249 8.70 -17.91 0.95
CA GLU A 249 9.29 -18.08 2.28
C GLU A 249 10.54 -17.19 2.49
N GLU A 250 11.44 -17.11 1.51
CA GLU A 250 12.61 -16.21 1.58
C GLU A 250 12.19 -14.73 1.61
N VAL A 251 11.16 -14.38 0.84
CA VAL A 251 10.56 -13.02 0.85
C VAL A 251 10.04 -12.69 2.25
N GLN A 252 9.26 -13.59 2.85
CA GLN A 252 8.71 -13.42 4.19
C GLN A 252 9.79 -13.30 5.24
N GLN A 253 10.78 -14.21 5.25
CA GLN A 253 11.89 -14.18 6.22
C GLN A 253 12.72 -12.88 6.12
N SER A 254 12.92 -12.36 4.92
CA SER A 254 13.63 -11.09 4.72
C SER A 254 12.82 -9.89 5.23
N ALA A 255 11.52 -9.89 4.96
CA ALA A 255 10.61 -8.86 5.45
C ALA A 255 10.52 -8.89 6.99
N ASP A 256 10.45 -10.08 7.60
CA ASP A 256 10.41 -10.26 9.07
C ASP A 256 11.69 -9.75 9.74
N ARG A 257 12.87 -10.01 9.15
CA ARG A 257 14.13 -9.44 9.64
C ARG A 257 14.18 -7.92 9.58
N ALA A 258 13.62 -7.32 8.53
CA ALA A 258 13.57 -5.88 8.36
C ALA A 258 12.47 -5.21 9.19
N ALA A 259 11.44 -5.96 9.62
CA ALA A 259 10.24 -5.45 10.26
C ALA A 259 10.50 -4.52 11.46
N PRO A 260 11.40 -4.81 12.42
CA PRO A 260 11.62 -3.94 13.58
C PRO A 260 12.10 -2.53 13.18
N LYS A 261 12.97 -2.44 12.16
CA LYS A 261 13.49 -1.18 11.64
C LYS A 261 12.44 -0.46 10.81
N PHE A 262 11.70 -1.22 9.99
CA PHE A 262 10.62 -0.69 9.16
C PHE A 262 9.48 -0.10 10.00
N GLN A 263 9.06 -0.80 11.06
CA GLN A 263 8.02 -0.33 11.97
C GLN A 263 8.39 0.99 12.65
N LYS A 264 9.65 1.17 13.05
CA LYS A 264 10.14 2.45 13.60
C LYS A 264 10.02 3.57 12.57
N LEU A 265 10.42 3.30 11.32
CA LEU A 265 10.31 4.28 10.23
C LEU A 265 8.85 4.66 9.97
N VAL A 266 7.96 3.68 9.86
CA VAL A 266 6.52 3.92 9.63
C VAL A 266 5.92 4.73 10.78
N THR A 267 6.24 4.42 12.04
CA THR A 267 5.77 5.18 13.20
C THR A 267 6.24 6.63 13.15
N GLU A 268 7.53 6.87 12.91
CA GLU A 268 8.09 8.23 12.83
C GLU A 268 7.44 9.03 11.69
N CYS A 269 7.25 8.39 10.52
CA CYS A 269 6.55 9.01 9.40
C CYS A 269 5.11 9.42 9.79
N ILE A 270 4.33 8.51 10.37
CA ILE A 270 2.95 8.79 10.79
C ILE A 270 2.89 9.94 11.78
N CYS A 271 3.76 9.96 12.78
CA CYS A 271 3.81 11.02 13.78
C CYS A 271 4.11 12.40 13.17
N ARG A 272 5.00 12.46 12.17
CA ARG A 272 5.32 13.70 11.46
C ARG A 272 4.20 14.14 10.52
N MET A 273 3.62 13.21 9.75
CA MET A 273 2.49 13.46 8.85
C MET A 273 1.27 13.98 9.61
N GLY A 274 0.91 13.35 10.73
CA GLY A 274 -0.22 13.78 11.54
C GLY A 274 -0.06 15.20 12.14
N LYS A 275 1.17 15.61 12.43
CA LYS A 275 1.46 16.98 12.86
C LYS A 275 1.30 18.01 11.73
N SER A 276 1.57 17.64 10.49
CA SER A 276 1.40 18.54 9.34
C SER A 276 -0.06 18.78 8.99
N LEU A 277 -0.95 17.83 9.25
CA LEU A 277 -2.40 17.97 9.04
C LEU A 277 -3.10 18.86 10.09
N LYS A 278 -2.46 19.09 11.25
CA LYS A 278 -3.01 19.94 12.32
C LYS A 278 -2.69 21.43 12.13
N LYS A 279 -1.90 21.78 11.10
CA LYS A 279 -1.58 23.18 10.73
C LYS A 279 -2.48 23.68 9.62
#